data_44c811914427ff451bc92cd53fd31a63
#
_entry.id   44c811914427ff451bc92cd53fd31a63
#
_cell.length_a   1.000
_cell.length_b   1.000
_cell.length_c   1.000
_cell.angle_alpha   90.00
_cell.angle_beta   90.00
_cell.angle_gamma   90.00
#
_symmetry.space_group_name_H-M   'P 1'
#
loop_
_entity.id
_entity.type
_entity.pdbx_description
1 polymer ?
#
loop_
_entity_poly.entity_id
_entity_poly.type
_entity_poly.pdbx_seq_one_letter_code
_entity_poly.pdbx_strand_id
1 'polypeptide(L)'
;MFNRKGCSVKFKLIFPTLLLFHTVGFNMPNGANEIESKIDRLLNKMSLQDKIGQMCQRSGADWNYDGVKAGKIGSILNAVDPEKIKKLQKLAVEESPHGIPLLIARDVIHGFRTIFPIPLGLAATWNTELIEQGAHVAASEAASVGINWTFGPMMDISRDPRWGRIAESFGEDHYLTSQMAVAMIKGLQSDDLTKPDAIAACAKHFVGYGAGEGGRDYNTAYIPEQLLREVYLKPFHASAEAGVGTLMAGFHGVNGIPSSANSFLLRNILRQEWDWNGVVVSDWASIHELIEHGYCADGKDAAQKALIAGIDMEMTSTDYEEYLQELVNSGEVDIKLVDGAVRNILRLKFNLGLFENPIVNADQFPKMVNEDYLKMAKKTAIQSVVMLKNGKNSLPLSKNIKNIAVIGPLSDDPFEQLGTWTFDQNIEDSQTP
;
A
#
# COMPACT_ATOMS: atom_id res chain seq x y z
N MET A 1 -9.30 62.00 -46.51
CA MET A 1 -7.92 62.46 -46.25
C MET A 1 -7.52 62.00 -44.87
N PHE A 2 -6.84 60.87 -44.75
CA PHE A 2 -6.20 60.48 -43.52
C PHE A 2 -4.77 60.00 -43.81
N ASN A 3 -3.84 60.68 -43.19
CA ASN A 3 -2.42 60.59 -43.38
C ASN A 3 -1.80 59.36 -42.68
N ARG A 4 -1.16 58.44 -43.42
CA ARG A 4 -0.40 57.32 -42.87
C ARG A 4 1.02 57.79 -42.56
N LYS A 5 1.38 57.86 -41.27
CA LYS A 5 2.79 57.97 -40.86
C LYS A 5 3.30 56.52 -40.61
N GLY A 6 4.30 56.12 -41.35
CA GLY A 6 4.99 54.84 -41.22
C GLY A 6 5.85 54.82 -39.96
N CYS A 7 5.73 53.73 -39.19
CA CYS A 7 6.60 53.42 -38.06
C CYS A 7 7.62 52.36 -38.53
N SER A 8 8.89 52.71 -38.62
CA SER A 8 10.00 51.82 -38.95
C SER A 8 10.49 51.14 -37.68
N VAL A 9 10.26 49.82 -37.57
CA VAL A 9 10.81 49.01 -36.48
C VAL A 9 12.13 48.39 -36.94
N LYS A 10 13.23 48.81 -36.33
CA LYS A 10 14.55 48.18 -36.52
C LYS A 10 14.63 46.88 -35.70
N PHE A 11 14.69 45.75 -36.37
CA PHE A 11 15.03 44.49 -35.76
C PHE A 11 16.51 44.46 -35.37
N LYS A 12 16.80 44.38 -34.07
CA LYS A 12 18.12 43.99 -33.56
C LYS A 12 18.20 42.46 -33.54
N LEU A 13 19.12 41.90 -34.30
CA LEU A 13 19.51 40.50 -34.18
C LEU A 13 20.12 40.31 -32.78
N ILE A 14 19.46 39.47 -31.99
CA ILE A 14 20.01 38.94 -30.73
C ILE A 14 20.62 37.59 -31.08
N PHE A 15 21.92 37.45 -30.89
CA PHE A 15 22.67 36.20 -31.00
C PHE A 15 22.17 35.22 -29.91
N PRO A 16 21.94 33.94 -30.20
CA PRO A 16 21.59 33.00 -29.17
C PRO A 16 22.83 32.71 -28.30
N THR A 17 22.73 33.08 -27.05
CA THR A 17 23.68 32.63 -26.01
C THR A 17 23.53 31.12 -25.85
N LEU A 18 24.61 30.40 -26.14
CA LEU A 18 24.71 28.97 -25.96
C LEU A 18 24.60 28.65 -24.44
N LEU A 19 23.42 28.25 -23.97
CA LEU A 19 23.27 27.70 -22.63
C LEU A 19 23.95 26.31 -22.61
N LEU A 20 25.12 26.25 -22.00
CA LEU A 20 25.69 24.96 -21.55
C LEU A 20 24.77 24.38 -20.49
N PHE A 21 24.00 23.37 -20.87
CA PHE A 21 23.36 22.48 -19.89
C PHE A 21 24.47 21.72 -19.15
N HIS A 22 24.79 22.19 -17.95
CA HIS A 22 25.48 21.33 -16.98
C HIS A 22 24.50 20.25 -16.59
N THR A 23 24.69 19.02 -17.08
CA THR A 23 24.07 17.85 -16.50
C THR A 23 24.61 17.72 -15.08
N VAL A 24 23.84 18.18 -14.11
CA VAL A 24 24.06 17.85 -12.71
C VAL A 24 23.77 16.36 -12.61
N GLY A 25 24.82 15.57 -12.68
CA GLY A 25 24.72 14.16 -12.33
C GLY A 25 24.32 14.08 -10.85
N PHE A 26 23.08 13.72 -10.58
CA PHE A 26 22.68 13.31 -9.23
C PHE A 26 23.53 12.08 -8.88
N ASN A 27 24.52 12.29 -8.02
CA ASN A 27 25.21 11.18 -7.35
C ASN A 27 24.18 10.52 -6.42
N MET A 28 23.58 9.43 -6.87
CA MET A 28 22.83 8.55 -5.99
C MET A 28 23.75 8.08 -4.84
N PRO A 29 23.25 7.94 -3.60
CA PRO A 29 24.03 7.38 -2.51
C PRO A 29 24.67 6.05 -2.95
N ASN A 30 25.91 5.79 -2.56
CA ASN A 30 26.67 4.59 -2.99
C ASN A 30 25.90 3.27 -2.82
N GLY A 31 25.03 3.16 -1.80
CA GLY A 31 24.19 1.98 -1.56
C GLY A 31 23.11 1.75 -2.63
N ALA A 32 22.48 2.80 -3.17
CA ALA A 32 21.45 2.66 -4.20
C ALA A 32 22.04 2.08 -5.51
N ASN A 33 23.22 2.53 -5.91
CA ASN A 33 23.92 2.00 -7.09
C ASN A 33 24.33 0.52 -6.91
N GLU A 34 24.64 0.09 -5.70
CA GLU A 34 24.97 -1.31 -5.41
C GLU A 34 23.75 -2.21 -5.52
N ILE A 35 22.59 -1.79 -4.99
CA ILE A 35 21.30 -2.52 -5.10
C ILE A 35 20.93 -2.67 -6.58
N GLU A 36 20.94 -1.59 -7.36
CA GLU A 36 20.60 -1.66 -8.79
C GLU A 36 21.53 -2.62 -9.55
N SER A 37 22.83 -2.64 -9.22
CA SER A 37 23.79 -3.60 -9.80
C SER A 37 23.48 -5.06 -9.42
N LYS A 38 22.99 -5.31 -8.18
CA LYS A 38 22.54 -6.64 -7.75
C LYS A 38 21.29 -7.06 -8.53
N ILE A 39 20.33 -6.14 -8.71
CA ILE A 39 19.10 -6.36 -9.49
C ILE A 39 19.43 -6.70 -10.94
N ASP A 40 20.31 -5.93 -11.59
CA ASP A 40 20.73 -6.18 -12.98
C ASP A 40 21.32 -7.59 -13.15
N ARG A 41 22.15 -8.01 -12.19
CA ARG A 41 22.72 -9.37 -12.21
C ARG A 41 21.66 -10.47 -12.08
N LEU A 42 20.61 -10.25 -11.27
CA LEU A 42 19.50 -11.21 -11.15
C LEU A 42 18.66 -11.22 -12.41
N LEU A 43 18.20 -10.08 -12.92
CA LEU A 43 17.39 -9.97 -14.14
C LEU A 43 18.06 -10.63 -15.34
N ASN A 44 19.38 -10.49 -15.48
CA ASN A 44 20.14 -11.10 -16.57
C ASN A 44 20.25 -12.65 -16.48
N LYS A 45 20.01 -13.23 -15.30
CA LYS A 45 20.03 -14.69 -15.09
C LYS A 45 18.65 -15.32 -15.18
N MET A 46 17.59 -14.54 -14.94
CA MET A 46 16.22 -15.01 -14.89
C MET A 46 15.66 -15.26 -16.30
N SER A 47 15.03 -16.42 -16.48
CA SER A 47 14.16 -16.65 -17.62
C SER A 47 12.91 -15.75 -17.55
N LEU A 48 12.16 -15.63 -18.66
CA LEU A 48 10.90 -14.90 -18.66
C LEU A 48 9.91 -15.48 -17.61
N GLN A 49 9.89 -16.82 -17.49
CA GLN A 49 9.01 -17.49 -16.53
C GLN A 49 9.40 -17.19 -15.07
N ASP A 50 10.69 -17.12 -14.75
CA ASP A 50 11.16 -16.75 -13.42
C ASP A 50 10.77 -15.30 -13.08
N LYS A 51 10.84 -14.40 -14.07
CA LYS A 51 10.42 -13.02 -13.96
C LYS A 51 8.93 -12.90 -13.66
N ILE A 52 8.10 -13.62 -14.44
CA ILE A 52 6.64 -13.66 -14.22
C ILE A 52 6.32 -14.21 -12.81
N GLY A 53 7.03 -15.23 -12.36
CA GLY A 53 6.86 -15.78 -11.01
C GLY A 53 7.05 -14.72 -9.92
N GLN A 54 7.99 -13.78 -10.06
CA GLN A 54 8.16 -12.69 -9.10
C GLN A 54 6.98 -11.71 -9.08
N MET A 55 6.22 -11.62 -10.16
CA MET A 55 5.06 -10.74 -10.32
C MET A 55 3.77 -11.36 -9.77
N CYS A 56 3.80 -12.63 -9.30
CA CYS A 56 2.63 -13.35 -8.81
C CYS A 56 2.59 -13.38 -7.28
N GLN A 57 1.47 -12.91 -6.69
CA GLN A 57 1.14 -13.09 -5.28
C GLN A 57 0.03 -14.12 -5.12
N ARG A 58 0.19 -15.06 -4.20
CA ARG A 58 -0.79 -16.10 -3.87
C ARG A 58 -1.19 -16.02 -2.41
N SER A 59 -2.43 -16.41 -2.09
CA SER A 59 -2.94 -16.42 -0.73
C SER A 59 -2.75 -17.79 -0.07
N GLY A 60 -2.40 -17.80 1.23
CA GLY A 60 -2.22 -19.00 2.06
C GLY A 60 -0.87 -19.69 1.88
N ALA A 61 -0.45 -20.42 2.92
CA ALA A 61 0.85 -21.10 2.94
C ALA A 61 0.78 -22.54 2.39
N ASP A 62 -0.21 -23.31 2.83
CA ASP A 62 -0.19 -24.78 2.75
C ASP A 62 -0.18 -25.36 1.33
N TRP A 63 -0.81 -24.68 0.38
CA TRP A 63 -0.92 -25.14 -1.02
C TRP A 63 0.06 -24.46 -1.98
N ASN A 64 0.95 -23.60 -1.47
CA ASN A 64 1.87 -22.83 -2.31
C ASN A 64 3.34 -23.27 -2.23
N TYR A 65 3.68 -24.29 -1.43
CA TYR A 65 5.06 -24.74 -1.25
C TYR A 65 5.73 -25.15 -2.58
N ASP A 66 5.05 -25.92 -3.41
CA ASP A 66 5.60 -26.36 -4.71
C ASP A 66 5.79 -25.19 -5.68
N GLY A 67 4.86 -24.23 -5.71
CA GLY A 67 4.97 -23.00 -6.51
C GLY A 67 6.14 -22.14 -6.06
N VAL A 68 6.36 -21.99 -4.77
CA VAL A 68 7.52 -21.28 -4.20
C VAL A 68 8.83 -21.96 -4.58
N LYS A 69 8.93 -23.28 -4.38
CA LYS A 69 10.10 -24.07 -4.78
C LYS A 69 10.40 -23.98 -6.27
N ALA A 70 9.37 -23.93 -7.11
CA ALA A 70 9.51 -23.76 -8.55
C ALA A 70 9.84 -22.32 -9.00
N GLY A 71 9.91 -21.35 -8.09
CA GLY A 71 10.16 -19.94 -8.41
C GLY A 71 8.99 -19.21 -9.07
N LYS A 72 7.78 -19.77 -9.01
CA LYS A 72 6.55 -19.25 -9.65
C LYS A 72 5.78 -18.24 -8.79
N ILE A 73 6.25 -17.94 -7.58
CA ILE A 73 5.55 -17.09 -6.60
C ILE A 73 6.58 -16.12 -6.01
N GLY A 74 6.31 -14.83 -6.14
CA GLY A 74 7.14 -13.75 -5.58
C GLY A 74 6.68 -13.26 -4.22
N SER A 75 5.41 -13.50 -3.87
CA SER A 75 4.79 -13.05 -2.63
C SER A 75 3.71 -14.02 -2.14
N ILE A 76 3.59 -14.17 -0.82
CA ILE A 76 2.50 -14.90 -0.16
C ILE A 76 1.70 -13.93 0.71
N LEU A 77 0.39 -13.93 0.52
CA LEU A 77 -0.59 -13.20 1.32
C LEU A 77 -1.24 -14.14 2.33
N ASN A 78 -1.62 -13.62 3.50
CA ASN A 78 -2.39 -14.36 4.52
C ASN A 78 -1.67 -15.57 5.16
N ALA A 79 -0.34 -15.60 5.14
CA ALA A 79 0.42 -16.50 5.98
C ALA A 79 0.76 -15.79 7.30
N VAL A 80 0.33 -16.36 8.45
CA VAL A 80 0.54 -15.75 9.78
C VAL A 80 1.18 -16.74 10.78
N ASP A 81 1.29 -18.00 10.43
CA ASP A 81 1.98 -19.02 11.23
C ASP A 81 3.50 -18.88 11.00
N PRO A 82 4.31 -18.56 12.03
CA PRO A 82 5.74 -18.32 11.87
C PRO A 82 6.52 -19.53 11.37
N GLU A 83 6.12 -20.77 11.71
CA GLU A 83 6.81 -21.95 11.21
C GLU A 83 6.49 -22.21 9.73
N LYS A 84 5.27 -21.94 9.29
CA LYS A 84 4.91 -22.00 7.87
C LYS A 84 5.63 -20.91 7.06
N ILE A 85 5.69 -19.69 7.56
CA ILE A 85 6.43 -18.60 6.94
C ILE A 85 7.92 -18.93 6.81
N LYS A 86 8.53 -19.43 7.88
CA LYS A 86 9.92 -19.88 7.89
C LYS A 86 10.18 -20.99 6.86
N LYS A 87 9.26 -21.95 6.74
CA LYS A 87 9.32 -23.01 5.72
C LYS A 87 9.25 -22.43 4.31
N LEU A 88 8.32 -21.51 4.04
CA LEU A 88 8.19 -20.82 2.75
C LEU A 88 9.47 -20.07 2.37
N GLN A 89 10.04 -19.30 3.31
CA GLN A 89 11.29 -18.56 3.07
C GLN A 89 12.47 -19.52 2.80
N LYS A 90 12.60 -20.62 3.53
CA LYS A 90 13.62 -21.64 3.25
C LYS A 90 13.49 -22.22 1.84
N LEU A 91 12.28 -22.62 1.44
CA LEU A 91 12.04 -23.11 0.08
C LEU A 91 12.41 -22.07 -0.98
N ALA A 92 12.06 -20.79 -0.75
CA ALA A 92 12.39 -19.71 -1.67
C ALA A 92 13.90 -19.48 -1.80
N VAL A 93 14.62 -19.48 -0.68
CA VAL A 93 16.06 -19.15 -0.67
C VAL A 93 16.94 -20.35 -1.01
N GLU A 94 16.61 -21.54 -0.50
CA GLU A 94 17.49 -22.73 -0.60
C GLU A 94 17.14 -23.64 -1.79
N GLU A 95 15.87 -23.67 -2.24
CA GLU A 95 15.40 -24.63 -3.23
C GLU A 95 14.86 -24.01 -4.53
N SER A 96 14.58 -22.69 -4.56
CA SER A 96 14.15 -22.04 -5.81
C SER A 96 15.30 -21.70 -6.74
N PRO A 97 15.05 -21.51 -8.05
CA PRO A 97 16.13 -21.36 -9.04
C PRO A 97 17.11 -20.22 -8.78
N HIS A 98 16.69 -19.14 -8.15
CA HIS A 98 17.52 -17.93 -7.96
C HIS A 98 17.71 -17.53 -6.49
N GLY A 99 17.17 -18.29 -5.53
CA GLY A 99 17.30 -17.98 -4.11
C GLY A 99 16.68 -16.63 -3.71
N ILE A 100 15.60 -16.20 -4.38
CA ILE A 100 14.96 -14.91 -4.12
C ILE A 100 13.95 -15.07 -2.98
N PRO A 101 14.11 -14.33 -1.86
CA PRO A 101 13.19 -14.41 -0.73
C PRO A 101 11.78 -13.89 -1.10
N LEU A 102 10.76 -14.30 -0.33
CA LEU A 102 9.38 -13.91 -0.53
C LEU A 102 9.03 -12.60 0.18
N LEU A 103 8.13 -11.83 -0.42
CA LEU A 103 7.31 -10.87 0.31
C LEU A 103 6.19 -11.66 1.02
N ILE A 104 6.04 -11.47 2.32
CA ILE A 104 4.96 -12.06 3.13
C ILE A 104 4.04 -10.93 3.55
N ALA A 105 2.83 -10.94 3.00
CA ALA A 105 1.89 -9.84 3.11
C ALA A 105 0.70 -10.16 4.01
N ARG A 106 0.21 -9.13 4.72
CA ARG A 106 -1.02 -9.19 5.52
C ARG A 106 -1.67 -7.82 5.62
N ASP A 107 -3.00 -7.77 5.74
CA ASP A 107 -3.72 -6.56 6.09
C ASP A 107 -3.58 -6.27 7.60
N VAL A 108 -2.61 -5.44 7.96
CA VAL A 108 -2.39 -4.94 9.32
C VAL A 108 -2.80 -3.47 9.31
N ILE A 109 -4.10 -3.21 9.49
CA ILE A 109 -4.69 -1.89 9.22
C ILE A 109 -4.68 -0.98 10.46
N HIS A 110 -4.99 -1.51 11.64
CA HIS A 110 -4.98 -0.75 12.88
C HIS A 110 -4.49 -1.58 14.08
N GLY A 111 -3.53 -2.45 13.83
CA GLY A 111 -2.92 -3.36 14.79
C GLY A 111 -2.79 -4.77 14.22
N PHE A 112 -1.97 -5.61 14.82
CA PHE A 112 -1.84 -7.04 14.49
C PHE A 112 -2.42 -7.91 15.59
N ARG A 113 -1.80 -7.98 16.77
CA ARG A 113 -2.32 -8.62 17.97
C ARG A 113 -2.81 -7.60 18.98
N THR A 114 -2.07 -6.51 19.16
CA THR A 114 -2.55 -5.34 19.89
C THR A 114 -3.38 -4.48 18.96
N ILE A 115 -4.68 -4.34 19.24
CA ILE A 115 -5.62 -3.60 18.39
C ILE A 115 -5.78 -2.17 18.89
N PHE A 116 -5.65 -1.23 17.97
CA PHE A 116 -5.90 0.19 18.13
C PHE A 116 -7.29 0.55 17.58
N PRO A 117 -7.82 1.75 17.84
CA PRO A 117 -9.04 2.21 17.19
C PRO A 117 -8.97 2.07 15.67
N ILE A 118 -10.12 1.85 15.03
CA ILE A 118 -10.21 1.85 13.56
C ILE A 118 -9.67 3.18 12.98
N PRO A 119 -9.20 3.22 11.74
CA PRO A 119 -8.57 4.42 11.16
C PRO A 119 -9.40 5.70 11.31
N LEU A 120 -10.72 5.62 11.18
CA LEU A 120 -11.60 6.78 11.42
C LEU A 120 -11.50 7.29 12.88
N GLY A 121 -11.41 6.38 13.85
CA GLY A 121 -11.16 6.71 15.25
C GLY A 121 -9.74 7.25 15.49
N LEU A 122 -8.74 6.68 14.81
CA LEU A 122 -7.37 7.20 14.83
C LEU A 122 -7.32 8.64 14.33
N ALA A 123 -8.01 8.95 13.21
CA ALA A 123 -8.09 10.31 12.69
C ALA A 123 -8.72 11.29 13.70
N ALA A 124 -9.72 10.86 14.47
CA ALA A 124 -10.39 11.68 15.47
C ALA A 124 -9.47 12.11 16.63
N THR A 125 -8.32 11.46 16.82
CA THR A 125 -7.32 11.86 17.83
C THR A 125 -6.59 13.15 17.45
N TRP A 126 -6.47 13.48 16.18
CA TRP A 126 -5.64 14.56 15.63
C TRP A 126 -4.17 14.53 16.12
N ASN A 127 -3.68 13.35 16.44
CA ASN A 127 -2.37 13.13 17.06
C ASN A 127 -1.51 12.17 16.24
N THR A 128 -0.71 12.72 15.34
CA THR A 128 0.17 11.97 14.43
C THR A 128 1.22 11.14 15.17
N GLU A 129 1.69 11.61 16.34
CA GLU A 129 2.68 10.87 17.13
C GLU A 129 2.10 9.54 17.67
N LEU A 130 0.84 9.54 18.12
CA LEU A 130 0.17 8.32 18.56
C LEU A 130 -0.06 7.35 17.39
N ILE A 131 -0.36 7.87 16.19
CA ILE A 131 -0.52 7.04 15.00
C ILE A 131 0.79 6.37 14.63
N GLU A 132 1.89 7.13 14.60
CA GLU A 132 3.22 6.60 14.29
C GLU A 132 3.64 5.53 15.31
N GLN A 133 3.48 5.79 16.61
CA GLN A 133 3.79 4.83 17.68
C GLN A 133 2.92 3.56 17.58
N GLY A 134 1.61 3.69 17.35
CA GLY A 134 0.70 2.56 17.20
C GLY A 134 1.01 1.72 15.95
N ALA A 135 1.35 2.36 14.85
CA ALA A 135 1.77 1.69 13.63
C ALA A 135 3.09 0.93 13.80
N HIS A 136 4.04 1.49 14.58
CA HIS A 136 5.28 0.80 14.91
C HIS A 136 5.03 -0.46 15.77
N VAL A 137 4.12 -0.39 16.74
CA VAL A 137 3.70 -1.58 17.51
C VAL A 137 3.13 -2.65 16.57
N ALA A 138 2.24 -2.26 15.66
CA ALA A 138 1.65 -3.16 14.68
C ALA A 138 2.71 -3.79 13.77
N ALA A 139 3.69 -3.01 13.30
CA ALA A 139 4.80 -3.48 12.49
C ALA A 139 5.69 -4.48 13.25
N SER A 140 6.07 -4.14 14.49
CA SER A 140 6.90 -5.01 15.34
C SER A 140 6.23 -6.36 15.61
N GLU A 141 4.93 -6.37 15.95
CA GLU A 141 4.20 -7.60 16.17
C GLU A 141 4.06 -8.44 14.88
N ALA A 142 3.75 -7.82 13.74
CA ALA A 142 3.65 -8.50 12.45
C ALA A 142 5.02 -9.05 11.99
N ALA A 143 6.08 -8.26 12.10
CA ALA A 143 7.44 -8.67 11.75
C ALA A 143 7.91 -9.85 12.61
N SER A 144 7.53 -9.91 13.89
CA SER A 144 7.93 -11.00 14.79
C SER A 144 7.47 -12.40 14.35
N VAL A 145 6.43 -12.47 13.52
CA VAL A 145 5.95 -13.73 12.92
C VAL A 145 6.47 -13.92 11.49
N GLY A 146 7.19 -12.95 10.92
CA GLY A 146 7.79 -13.02 9.59
C GLY A 146 7.00 -12.30 8.49
N ILE A 147 5.96 -11.53 8.82
CA ILE A 147 5.29 -10.63 7.90
C ILE A 147 6.24 -9.45 7.63
N ASN A 148 6.47 -9.10 6.36
CA ASN A 148 7.36 -8.03 5.95
C ASN A 148 6.70 -6.98 5.04
N TRP A 149 5.40 -7.12 4.78
CA TRP A 149 4.61 -6.23 3.96
C TRP A 149 3.17 -6.12 4.48
N THR A 150 2.64 -4.91 4.61
CA THR A 150 1.23 -4.71 4.97
C THR A 150 0.50 -3.86 3.94
N PHE A 151 -0.81 -4.13 3.78
CA PHE A 151 -1.70 -3.38 2.90
C PHE A 151 -2.39 -2.24 3.65
N GLY A 152 -1.59 -1.37 4.25
CA GLY A 152 -1.97 -0.15 4.95
C GLY A 152 -0.87 0.92 4.84
N PRO A 153 -1.24 2.20 5.00
CA PRO A 153 -2.55 2.75 5.34
C PRO A 153 -3.56 2.78 4.17
N MET A 154 -4.85 2.66 4.51
CA MET A 154 -5.94 3.01 3.63
C MET A 154 -6.19 4.51 3.76
N MET A 155 -6.11 5.25 2.65
CA MET A 155 -6.16 6.72 2.66
C MET A 155 -7.15 7.30 1.65
N ASP A 156 -8.14 6.50 1.27
CA ASP A 156 -9.23 6.97 0.42
C ASP A 156 -10.00 8.10 1.11
N ILE A 157 -10.17 9.20 0.40
CA ILE A 157 -10.99 10.32 0.87
C ILE A 157 -12.45 9.92 0.81
N SER A 158 -13.10 9.81 1.97
CA SER A 158 -14.45 9.30 2.13
C SER A 158 -15.40 10.44 2.45
N ARG A 159 -16.14 10.94 1.45
CA ARG A 159 -17.11 12.04 1.60
C ARG A 159 -18.55 11.56 1.72
N ASP A 160 -18.83 10.35 1.24
CA ASP A 160 -20.15 9.74 1.33
C ASP A 160 -20.19 8.74 2.50
N PRO A 161 -20.93 9.04 3.59
CA PRO A 161 -20.96 8.17 4.77
C PRO A 161 -21.71 6.84 4.53
N ARG A 162 -22.32 6.65 3.36
CA ARG A 162 -22.96 5.38 2.98
C ARG A 162 -21.96 4.34 2.50
N TRP A 163 -20.73 4.75 2.13
CA TRP A 163 -19.70 3.82 1.71
C TRP A 163 -19.27 2.91 2.87
N GLY A 164 -19.39 1.59 2.68
CA GLY A 164 -19.17 0.60 3.74
C GLY A 164 -17.74 0.56 4.28
N ARG A 165 -16.75 1.01 3.47
CA ARG A 165 -15.33 1.03 3.87
C ARG A 165 -14.89 2.35 4.54
N ILE A 166 -15.80 3.24 4.85
CA ILE A 166 -15.46 4.52 5.52
C ILE A 166 -14.73 4.29 6.86
N ALA A 167 -15.03 3.20 7.56
CA ALA A 167 -14.38 2.82 8.82
C ALA A 167 -12.86 2.61 8.69
N GLU A 168 -12.40 2.23 7.49
CA GLU A 168 -10.98 2.01 7.19
C GLU A 168 -10.24 3.31 6.83
N SER A 169 -10.96 4.41 6.54
CA SER A 169 -10.42 5.68 6.10
C SER A 169 -10.11 6.64 7.24
N PHE A 170 -9.28 7.65 6.97
CA PHE A 170 -9.08 8.78 7.89
C PHE A 170 -10.11 9.90 7.73
N GLY A 171 -11.18 9.68 6.92
CA GLY A 171 -12.30 10.59 6.74
C GLY A 171 -12.26 11.40 5.44
N GLU A 172 -12.88 12.59 5.46
CA GLU A 172 -13.14 13.39 4.26
C GLU A 172 -12.08 14.47 3.98
N ASP A 173 -11.29 14.85 4.98
CA ASP A 173 -10.30 15.92 4.87
C ASP A 173 -8.96 15.39 4.33
N HIS A 174 -8.55 15.89 3.16
CA HIS A 174 -7.34 15.42 2.49
C HIS A 174 -6.05 15.81 3.21
N TYR A 175 -6.04 16.93 3.95
CA TYR A 175 -4.87 17.34 4.71
C TYR A 175 -4.67 16.44 5.94
N LEU A 176 -5.73 16.25 6.73
CA LEU A 176 -5.67 15.35 7.88
C LEU A 176 -5.31 13.92 7.45
N THR A 177 -5.96 13.41 6.40
CA THR A 177 -5.64 12.09 5.83
C THR A 177 -4.17 11.99 5.43
N SER A 178 -3.60 13.02 4.79
CA SER A 178 -2.18 13.03 4.44
C SER A 178 -1.27 12.96 5.67
N GLN A 179 -1.58 13.73 6.73
CA GLN A 179 -0.78 13.71 7.95
C GLN A 179 -0.84 12.36 8.68
N MET A 180 -2.04 11.77 8.78
CA MET A 180 -2.24 10.47 9.43
C MET A 180 -1.59 9.33 8.62
N ALA A 181 -1.72 9.35 7.30
CA ALA A 181 -1.11 8.38 6.40
C ALA A 181 0.42 8.42 6.49
N VAL A 182 1.03 9.60 6.44
CA VAL A 182 2.49 9.76 6.58
C VAL A 182 2.97 9.28 7.94
N ALA A 183 2.25 9.59 9.02
CA ALA A 183 2.59 9.10 10.35
C ALA A 183 2.54 7.57 10.43
N MET A 184 1.48 6.96 9.88
CA MET A 184 1.36 5.50 9.83
C MET A 184 2.47 4.85 9.00
N ILE A 185 2.81 5.40 7.83
CA ILE A 185 3.92 4.91 6.99
C ILE A 185 5.25 4.96 7.76
N LYS A 186 5.53 6.06 8.45
CA LYS A 186 6.74 6.19 9.26
C LYS A 186 6.78 5.17 10.39
N GLY A 187 5.67 4.92 11.05
CA GLY A 187 5.58 3.89 12.08
C GLY A 187 5.79 2.48 11.55
N LEU A 188 5.19 2.16 10.39
CA LEU A 188 5.32 0.85 9.75
C LEU A 188 6.73 0.60 9.19
N GLN A 189 7.30 1.58 8.49
CA GLN A 189 8.57 1.44 7.77
C GLN A 189 9.80 1.85 8.60
N SER A 190 9.60 2.55 9.73
CA SER A 190 10.67 3.17 10.49
C SER A 190 11.47 4.17 9.61
N ASP A 191 12.66 4.56 10.04
CA ASP A 191 13.63 5.36 9.27
C ASP A 191 14.52 4.49 8.37
N ASP A 192 14.47 3.16 8.57
CA ASP A 192 15.26 2.18 7.82
C ASP A 192 14.47 0.87 7.72
N LEU A 193 14.07 0.50 6.49
CA LEU A 193 13.34 -0.74 6.21
C LEU A 193 14.13 -2.02 6.48
N THR A 194 15.45 -1.94 6.63
CA THR A 194 16.28 -3.11 6.98
C THR A 194 16.19 -3.48 8.46
N LYS A 195 15.56 -2.62 9.29
CA LYS A 195 15.34 -2.93 10.71
C LYS A 195 14.40 -4.13 10.86
N PRO A 196 14.67 -5.02 11.82
CA PRO A 196 13.88 -6.24 11.96
C PRO A 196 12.41 -6.01 12.30
N ASP A 197 12.07 -4.87 12.93
CA ASP A 197 10.74 -4.46 13.35
C ASP A 197 10.04 -3.49 12.35
N ALA A 198 10.63 -3.28 11.18
CA ALA A 198 10.04 -2.53 10.08
C ALA A 198 9.40 -3.47 9.06
N ILE A 199 8.27 -3.04 8.47
CA ILE A 199 7.60 -3.71 7.36
C ILE A 199 7.24 -2.71 6.27
N ALA A 200 7.21 -3.14 5.02
CA ALA A 200 6.79 -2.26 3.93
C ALA A 200 5.32 -1.86 4.08
N ALA A 201 5.03 -0.57 3.97
CA ALA A 201 3.69 -0.03 3.93
C ALA A 201 3.14 -0.05 2.49
N CYS A 202 1.81 -0.05 2.35
CA CYS A 202 1.12 0.02 1.08
C CYS A 202 0.03 1.09 1.13
N ALA A 203 0.22 2.17 0.41
CA ALA A 203 -0.79 3.22 0.27
C ALA A 203 -1.94 2.73 -0.61
N LYS A 204 -3.18 2.68 -0.07
CA LYS A 204 -4.33 2.15 -0.80
C LYS A 204 -5.58 3.02 -0.62
N HIS A 205 -6.50 2.99 -1.59
CA HIS A 205 -6.45 2.36 -2.91
C HIS A 205 -6.28 3.45 -3.97
N PHE A 206 -5.26 3.39 -4.77
CA PHE A 206 -4.91 4.43 -5.73
C PHE A 206 -5.84 4.41 -6.95
N VAL A 207 -6.73 5.41 -7.15
CA VAL A 207 -7.07 6.58 -6.36
C VAL A 207 -8.56 6.93 -6.53
N GLY A 208 -9.19 7.44 -5.47
CA GLY A 208 -10.56 7.97 -5.55
C GLY A 208 -11.65 6.93 -5.25
N TYR A 209 -11.35 5.81 -4.64
CA TYR A 209 -12.28 4.73 -4.35
C TYR A 209 -13.45 5.17 -3.45
N GLY A 210 -13.19 6.03 -2.46
CA GLY A 210 -14.22 6.60 -1.59
C GLY A 210 -15.17 7.60 -2.27
N ALA A 211 -14.96 7.89 -3.56
CA ALA A 211 -15.83 8.74 -4.39
C ALA A 211 -16.79 7.95 -5.28
N GLY A 212 -16.91 6.64 -5.09
CA GLY A 212 -17.84 5.79 -5.85
C GLY A 212 -19.28 6.31 -5.81
N GLU A 213 -19.96 6.30 -6.96
CA GLU A 213 -21.31 6.85 -7.10
C GLU A 213 -22.30 6.20 -6.13
N GLY A 214 -23.02 7.05 -5.40
CA GLY A 214 -24.06 6.64 -4.44
C GLY A 214 -23.49 5.97 -3.18
N GLY A 215 -22.20 6.11 -2.90
CA GLY A 215 -21.55 5.45 -1.78
C GLY A 215 -21.49 3.92 -1.91
N ARG A 216 -21.64 3.39 -3.13
CA ARG A 216 -21.61 1.95 -3.38
C ARG A 216 -20.17 1.48 -3.60
N ASP A 217 -19.84 0.39 -2.95
CA ASP A 217 -18.56 -0.25 -3.13
C ASP A 217 -18.38 -0.78 -4.56
N TYR A 218 -17.15 -0.84 -5.08
CA TYR A 218 -16.82 -1.19 -6.47
C TYR A 218 -17.35 -0.26 -7.57
N ASN A 219 -18.16 0.73 -7.23
CA ASN A 219 -18.80 1.57 -8.23
C ASN A 219 -17.83 2.63 -8.79
N THR A 220 -18.08 3.03 -10.04
CA THR A 220 -17.25 4.04 -10.73
C THR A 220 -17.31 5.38 -10.01
N ALA A 221 -16.17 6.07 -9.96
CA ALA A 221 -16.03 7.44 -9.51
C ALA A 221 -15.83 8.37 -10.71
N TYR A 222 -16.68 9.40 -10.86
CA TYR A 222 -16.52 10.45 -11.86
C TYR A 222 -15.90 11.69 -11.21
N ILE A 223 -14.61 11.87 -11.39
CA ILE A 223 -13.83 12.91 -10.70
C ILE A 223 -13.18 13.81 -11.76
N PRO A 224 -13.55 15.10 -11.86
CA PRO A 224 -12.83 16.05 -12.69
C PRO A 224 -11.35 16.09 -12.31
N GLU A 225 -10.44 16.21 -13.30
CA GLU A 225 -9.00 16.14 -13.06
C GLU A 225 -8.51 17.16 -12.02
N GLN A 226 -9.04 18.38 -12.02
CA GLN A 226 -8.70 19.36 -11.01
C GLN A 226 -9.03 18.86 -9.59
N LEU A 227 -10.22 18.33 -9.38
CA LEU A 227 -10.63 17.78 -8.08
C LEU A 227 -9.79 16.54 -7.69
N LEU A 228 -9.48 15.69 -8.67
CA LEU A 228 -8.61 14.54 -8.48
C LEU A 228 -7.24 14.99 -7.93
N ARG A 229 -6.64 16.01 -8.53
CA ARG A 229 -5.31 16.54 -8.15
C ARG A 229 -5.33 17.32 -6.84
N GLU A 230 -6.37 18.11 -6.58
CA GLU A 230 -6.43 18.97 -5.40
C GLU A 230 -6.86 18.23 -4.13
N VAL A 231 -7.54 17.10 -4.27
CA VAL A 231 -8.13 16.37 -3.13
C VAL A 231 -7.65 14.93 -3.07
N TYR A 232 -8.02 14.11 -4.05
CA TYR A 232 -7.86 12.65 -3.95
C TYR A 232 -6.40 12.18 -4.10
N LEU A 233 -5.61 12.86 -4.90
CA LEU A 233 -4.19 12.54 -5.08
C LEU A 233 -3.29 13.05 -3.94
N LYS A 234 -3.74 14.04 -3.14
CA LYS A 234 -2.91 14.66 -2.09
C LYS A 234 -2.37 13.67 -1.05
N PRO A 235 -3.17 12.78 -0.46
CA PRO A 235 -2.64 11.81 0.51
C PRO A 235 -1.62 10.85 -0.12
N PHE A 236 -1.85 10.42 -1.35
CA PHE A 236 -0.93 9.53 -2.06
C PHE A 236 0.39 10.22 -2.43
N HIS A 237 0.32 11.47 -2.86
CA HIS A 237 1.53 12.25 -3.14
C HIS A 237 2.37 12.45 -1.87
N ALA A 238 1.72 12.85 -0.77
CA ALA A 238 2.40 12.97 0.53
C ALA A 238 3.04 11.65 0.99
N SER A 239 2.36 10.52 0.71
CA SER A 239 2.89 9.18 1.01
C SER A 239 4.07 8.80 0.13
N ALA A 240 4.04 9.16 -1.16
CA ALA A 240 5.15 8.97 -2.08
C ALA A 240 6.38 9.79 -1.65
N GLU A 241 6.18 11.07 -1.26
CA GLU A 241 7.24 11.93 -0.70
C GLU A 241 7.79 11.40 0.64
N ALA A 242 6.95 10.73 1.44
CA ALA A 242 7.37 10.08 2.69
C ALA A 242 8.10 8.73 2.45
N GLY A 243 8.26 8.29 1.21
CA GLY A 243 8.99 7.08 0.86
C GLY A 243 8.21 5.78 1.07
N VAL A 244 6.88 5.79 0.87
CA VAL A 244 6.09 4.56 0.91
C VAL A 244 6.63 3.54 -0.08
N GLY A 245 6.82 2.29 0.36
CA GLY A 245 7.42 1.23 -0.46
C GLY A 245 6.51 0.72 -1.57
N THR A 246 5.19 0.73 -1.35
CA THR A 246 4.22 0.15 -2.28
C THR A 246 2.92 0.96 -2.36
N LEU A 247 2.22 0.85 -3.50
CA LEU A 247 0.83 1.31 -3.67
C LEU A 247 -0.04 0.19 -4.20
N MET A 248 -1.33 0.23 -3.87
CA MET A 248 -2.32 -0.72 -4.38
C MET A 248 -3.34 0.02 -5.26
N ALA A 249 -3.57 -0.46 -6.49
CA ALA A 249 -4.63 0.03 -7.35
C ALA A 249 -6.00 -0.39 -6.79
N GLY A 250 -7.01 0.47 -6.93
CA GLY A 250 -8.34 0.17 -6.40
C GLY A 250 -9.17 -0.74 -7.32
N PHE A 251 -10.28 -1.27 -6.80
CA PHE A 251 -11.24 -2.10 -7.56
C PHE A 251 -12.07 -1.30 -8.56
N HIS A 252 -12.37 -0.04 -8.24
CA HIS A 252 -13.31 0.80 -8.97
C HIS A 252 -12.74 1.39 -10.27
N GLY A 253 -13.64 1.90 -11.12
CA GLY A 253 -13.24 2.72 -12.25
C GLY A 253 -13.16 4.20 -11.91
N VAL A 254 -12.20 4.91 -12.49
CA VAL A 254 -12.09 6.37 -12.44
C VAL A 254 -12.34 6.94 -13.83
N ASN A 255 -13.40 7.74 -13.96
CA ASN A 255 -13.79 8.35 -15.24
C ASN A 255 -13.93 7.32 -16.38
N GLY A 256 -14.49 6.14 -16.06
CA GLY A 256 -14.76 5.06 -17.01
C GLY A 256 -13.59 4.10 -17.28
N ILE A 257 -12.43 4.27 -16.63
CA ILE A 257 -11.29 3.37 -16.76
C ILE A 257 -11.03 2.70 -15.40
N PRO A 258 -11.07 1.34 -15.31
CA PRO A 258 -10.73 0.64 -14.08
C PRO A 258 -9.33 0.99 -13.58
N SER A 259 -9.16 1.15 -12.28
CA SER A 259 -7.90 1.62 -11.68
C SER A 259 -6.70 0.73 -12.04
N SER A 260 -6.88 -0.59 -12.11
CA SER A 260 -5.85 -1.54 -12.50
C SER A 260 -5.43 -1.47 -13.97
N ALA A 261 -6.21 -0.77 -14.83
CA ALA A 261 -5.89 -0.55 -16.25
C ALA A 261 -5.67 0.94 -16.58
N ASN A 262 -5.58 1.81 -15.59
CA ASN A 262 -5.54 3.25 -15.79
C ASN A 262 -4.11 3.80 -15.93
N SER A 263 -3.59 3.79 -17.17
CA SER A 263 -2.25 4.32 -17.48
C SER A 263 -2.07 5.80 -17.13
N PHE A 264 -3.13 6.62 -17.18
CA PHE A 264 -3.04 8.01 -16.78
C PHE A 264 -2.67 8.15 -15.29
N LEU A 265 -3.27 7.32 -14.42
CA LEU A 265 -2.97 7.33 -13.00
C LEU A 265 -1.60 6.70 -12.71
N LEU A 266 -1.36 5.49 -13.24
CA LEU A 266 -0.22 4.66 -12.86
C LEU A 266 1.07 5.03 -13.59
N ARG A 267 1.00 5.43 -14.88
CA ARG A 267 2.19 5.80 -15.66
C ARG A 267 2.43 7.31 -15.65
N ASN A 268 1.41 8.11 -16.04
CA ASN A 268 1.66 9.54 -16.21
C ASN A 268 1.82 10.22 -14.84
N ILE A 269 0.84 10.08 -13.94
CA ILE A 269 0.92 10.75 -12.64
C ILE A 269 1.98 10.09 -11.74
N LEU A 270 1.84 8.78 -11.47
CA LEU A 270 2.67 8.13 -10.47
C LEU A 270 4.13 8.01 -10.89
N ARG A 271 4.39 7.51 -12.12
CA ARG A 271 5.77 7.26 -12.57
C ARG A 271 6.45 8.48 -13.20
N GLN A 272 5.73 9.24 -14.05
CA GLN A 272 6.36 10.33 -14.81
C GLN A 272 6.32 11.66 -14.06
N GLU A 273 5.17 12.05 -13.46
CA GLU A 273 5.09 13.33 -12.76
C GLU A 273 5.73 13.27 -11.37
N TRP A 274 5.53 12.15 -10.62
CA TRP A 274 6.05 12.01 -9.25
C TRP A 274 7.41 11.31 -9.18
N ASP A 275 7.89 10.71 -10.28
CA ASP A 275 9.14 9.92 -10.34
C ASP A 275 9.20 8.82 -9.25
N TRP A 276 8.05 8.26 -8.89
CA TRP A 276 7.95 7.25 -7.84
C TRP A 276 8.24 5.85 -8.36
N ASN A 277 9.14 5.11 -7.71
CA ASN A 277 9.74 3.85 -8.17
C ASN A 277 9.46 2.63 -7.26
N GLY A 278 8.45 2.71 -6.36
CA GLY A 278 8.01 1.58 -5.56
C GLY A 278 7.16 0.57 -6.34
N VAL A 279 6.67 -0.46 -5.66
CA VAL A 279 5.84 -1.52 -6.26
C VAL A 279 4.37 -1.10 -6.33
N VAL A 280 3.75 -1.26 -7.49
CA VAL A 280 2.29 -1.20 -7.64
C VAL A 280 1.74 -2.61 -7.65
N VAL A 281 0.92 -2.95 -6.66
CA VAL A 281 0.19 -4.22 -6.60
C VAL A 281 -1.27 -3.99 -7.01
N SER A 282 -1.89 -4.97 -7.68
CA SER A 282 -3.33 -4.98 -7.88
C SER A 282 -4.06 -5.19 -6.55
N ASP A 283 -5.33 -4.84 -6.46
CA ASP A 283 -6.18 -5.37 -5.39
C ASP A 283 -6.56 -6.83 -5.65
N TRP A 284 -7.26 -7.47 -4.73
CA TRP A 284 -7.64 -8.88 -4.78
C TRP A 284 -8.38 -9.23 -6.08
N ALA A 285 -7.73 -10.02 -6.92
CA ALA A 285 -8.22 -10.44 -8.24
C ALA A 285 -8.60 -9.28 -9.20
N SER A 286 -8.22 -8.03 -8.91
CA SER A 286 -8.71 -6.85 -9.65
C SER A 286 -8.17 -6.76 -11.09
N ILE A 287 -7.16 -7.56 -11.47
CA ILE A 287 -6.77 -7.72 -12.86
C ILE A 287 -7.84 -8.55 -13.60
N HIS A 288 -8.23 -9.69 -13.05
CA HIS A 288 -9.28 -10.53 -13.64
C HIS A 288 -10.63 -9.81 -13.70
N GLU A 289 -10.95 -9.00 -12.69
CA GLU A 289 -12.17 -8.20 -12.61
C GLU A 289 -12.29 -7.12 -13.71
N LEU A 290 -11.22 -6.84 -14.47
CA LEU A 290 -11.32 -6.01 -15.67
C LEU A 290 -12.31 -6.57 -16.70
N ILE A 291 -12.54 -7.89 -16.69
CA ILE A 291 -13.55 -8.59 -17.50
C ILE A 291 -14.95 -8.24 -16.96
N GLU A 292 -15.16 -8.33 -15.66
CA GLU A 292 -16.44 -8.01 -15.01
C GLU A 292 -16.80 -6.53 -15.17
N HIS A 293 -15.81 -5.64 -15.23
CA HIS A 293 -16.00 -4.23 -15.57
C HIS A 293 -16.41 -4.01 -17.04
N GLY A 294 -16.40 -5.06 -17.89
CA GLY A 294 -16.63 -4.95 -19.33
C GLY A 294 -15.51 -4.19 -20.07
N TYR A 295 -14.34 -4.05 -19.42
CA TYR A 295 -13.20 -3.33 -20.00
C TYR A 295 -12.25 -4.23 -20.78
N CYS A 296 -12.20 -5.50 -20.42
CA CYS A 296 -11.40 -6.54 -21.09
C CYS A 296 -12.29 -7.67 -21.61
N ALA A 297 -11.85 -8.29 -22.72
CA ALA A 297 -12.58 -9.39 -23.34
C ALA A 297 -12.35 -10.72 -22.60
N ASP A 298 -11.14 -10.93 -22.10
CA ASP A 298 -10.69 -12.15 -21.44
C ASP A 298 -9.47 -11.89 -20.53
N GLY A 299 -8.95 -12.92 -19.89
CA GLY A 299 -7.77 -12.82 -19.00
C GLY A 299 -6.49 -12.39 -19.73
N LYS A 300 -6.33 -12.75 -21.01
CA LYS A 300 -5.18 -12.33 -21.81
C LYS A 300 -5.19 -10.81 -22.04
N ASP A 301 -6.34 -10.26 -22.42
CA ASP A 301 -6.54 -8.81 -22.57
C ASP A 301 -6.38 -8.08 -21.23
N ALA A 302 -6.85 -8.69 -20.14
CA ALA A 302 -6.69 -8.15 -18.78
C ALA A 302 -5.23 -8.09 -18.35
N ALA A 303 -4.46 -9.17 -18.51
CA ALA A 303 -3.03 -9.21 -18.21
C ALA A 303 -2.24 -8.16 -19.02
N GLN A 304 -2.52 -8.06 -20.32
CA GLN A 304 -1.89 -7.09 -21.21
C GLN A 304 -2.15 -5.65 -20.75
N LYS A 305 -3.40 -5.28 -20.54
CA LYS A 305 -3.80 -3.91 -20.16
C LYS A 305 -3.29 -3.51 -18.78
N ALA A 306 -3.34 -4.43 -17.82
CA ALA A 306 -2.85 -4.16 -16.47
C ALA A 306 -1.32 -3.92 -16.42
N LEU A 307 -0.53 -4.76 -17.11
CA LEU A 307 0.92 -4.56 -17.17
C LEU A 307 1.30 -3.29 -17.94
N ILE A 308 0.66 -3.02 -19.07
CA ILE A 308 0.86 -1.77 -19.83
C ILE A 308 0.49 -0.57 -18.95
N ALA A 309 -0.59 -0.65 -18.19
CA ALA A 309 -1.00 0.43 -17.28
C ALA A 309 -0.03 0.66 -16.13
N GLY A 310 0.72 -0.36 -15.68
CA GLY A 310 1.76 -0.20 -14.67
C GLY A 310 1.59 -1.00 -13.40
N ILE A 311 0.78 -2.04 -13.39
CA ILE A 311 0.71 -3.01 -12.29
C ILE A 311 1.95 -3.90 -12.32
N ASP A 312 2.73 -3.87 -11.25
CA ASP A 312 3.96 -4.66 -11.11
C ASP A 312 3.68 -6.08 -10.57
N MET A 313 2.70 -6.23 -9.67
CA MET A 313 2.37 -7.52 -9.04
C MET A 313 0.87 -7.77 -9.06
N GLU A 314 0.50 -8.98 -9.49
CA GLU A 314 -0.86 -9.49 -9.50
C GLU A 314 -1.21 -10.13 -8.16
N MET A 315 -2.29 -9.67 -7.51
CA MET A 315 -2.79 -10.26 -6.27
C MET A 315 -3.86 -11.31 -6.57
N THR A 316 -3.56 -12.56 -6.28
CA THR A 316 -4.43 -13.75 -6.21
C THR A 316 -5.04 -14.28 -7.51
N SER A 317 -5.30 -13.47 -8.55
CA SER A 317 -5.65 -14.00 -9.87
C SER A 317 -4.44 -14.64 -10.56
N THR A 318 -4.63 -15.24 -11.74
CA THR A 318 -3.61 -16.04 -12.46
C THR A 318 -3.31 -15.50 -13.85
N ASP A 319 -3.83 -14.34 -14.20
CA ASP A 319 -3.77 -13.81 -15.56
C ASP A 319 -2.31 -13.51 -15.99
N TYR A 320 -1.44 -13.06 -15.10
CA TYR A 320 -0.03 -12.87 -15.38
C TYR A 320 0.70 -14.20 -15.59
N GLU A 321 0.47 -15.20 -14.73
CA GLU A 321 1.08 -16.52 -14.85
C GLU A 321 0.67 -17.22 -16.14
N GLU A 322 -0.60 -17.09 -16.55
CA GLU A 322 -1.18 -17.80 -17.69
C GLU A 322 -0.81 -17.15 -19.04
N TYR A 323 -0.80 -15.81 -19.11
CA TYR A 323 -0.78 -15.14 -20.43
C TYR A 323 0.46 -14.29 -20.71
N LEU A 324 1.22 -13.81 -19.73
CA LEU A 324 2.34 -12.90 -20.00
C LEU A 324 3.43 -13.53 -20.85
N GLN A 325 3.69 -14.82 -20.69
CA GLN A 325 4.71 -15.49 -21.52
C GLN A 325 4.33 -15.50 -23.02
N GLU A 326 3.07 -15.76 -23.31
CA GLU A 326 2.57 -15.69 -24.71
C GLU A 326 2.61 -14.28 -25.25
N LEU A 327 2.11 -13.30 -24.47
CA LEU A 327 2.06 -11.88 -24.84
C LEU A 327 3.45 -11.29 -25.13
N VAL A 328 4.47 -11.68 -24.38
CA VAL A 328 5.85 -11.26 -24.64
C VAL A 328 6.42 -11.96 -25.88
N ASN A 329 6.20 -13.25 -26.03
CA ASN A 329 6.71 -14.02 -27.15
C ASN A 329 6.08 -13.60 -28.48
N SER A 330 4.82 -13.17 -28.50
CA SER A 330 4.14 -12.62 -29.68
C SER A 330 4.52 -11.18 -30.01
N GLY A 331 5.17 -10.47 -29.05
CA GLY A 331 5.52 -9.06 -29.19
C GLY A 331 4.36 -8.10 -28.86
N GLU A 332 3.23 -8.61 -28.34
CA GLU A 332 2.10 -7.81 -27.88
C GLU A 332 2.42 -7.04 -26.59
N VAL A 333 3.41 -7.51 -25.82
CA VAL A 333 3.96 -6.85 -24.63
C VAL A 333 5.48 -6.77 -24.75
N ASP A 334 6.06 -5.58 -24.53
CA ASP A 334 7.51 -5.40 -24.49
C ASP A 334 8.07 -6.02 -23.19
N ILE A 335 9.06 -6.90 -23.32
CA ILE A 335 9.79 -7.53 -22.20
C ILE A 335 10.29 -6.49 -21.18
N LYS A 336 10.60 -5.27 -21.62
CA LYS A 336 11.03 -4.19 -20.73
C LYS A 336 9.99 -3.82 -19.67
N LEU A 337 8.71 -4.03 -19.93
CA LEU A 337 7.65 -3.82 -18.93
C LEU A 337 7.72 -4.87 -17.82
N VAL A 338 7.97 -6.12 -18.19
CA VAL A 338 8.19 -7.22 -17.23
C VAL A 338 9.47 -6.96 -16.43
N ASP A 339 10.57 -6.60 -17.09
CA ASP A 339 11.84 -6.27 -16.42
C ASP A 339 11.70 -5.10 -15.45
N GLY A 340 10.93 -4.08 -15.83
CA GLY A 340 10.63 -2.94 -14.97
C GLY A 340 9.83 -3.30 -13.73
N ALA A 341 8.80 -4.13 -13.87
CA ALA A 341 7.98 -4.63 -12.77
C ALA A 341 8.82 -5.47 -11.78
N VAL A 342 9.58 -6.42 -12.31
CA VAL A 342 10.45 -7.28 -11.50
C VAL A 342 11.54 -6.46 -10.80
N ARG A 343 12.10 -5.44 -11.47
CA ARG A 343 13.07 -4.51 -10.87
C ARG A 343 12.50 -3.82 -9.63
N ASN A 344 11.27 -3.31 -9.70
CA ASN A 344 10.60 -2.68 -8.57
C ASN A 344 10.41 -3.66 -7.42
N ILE A 345 9.96 -4.89 -7.70
CA ILE A 345 9.77 -5.95 -6.71
C ILE A 345 11.10 -6.34 -6.04
N LEU A 346 12.16 -6.56 -6.82
CA LEU A 346 13.48 -6.91 -6.29
C LEU A 346 14.06 -5.77 -5.45
N ARG A 347 13.89 -4.52 -5.88
CA ARG A 347 14.33 -3.35 -5.12
C ARG A 347 13.66 -3.30 -3.75
N LEU A 348 12.35 -3.54 -3.66
CA LEU A 348 11.65 -3.63 -2.39
C LEU A 348 12.23 -4.74 -1.49
N LYS A 349 12.49 -5.93 -2.05
CA LYS A 349 13.08 -7.05 -1.31
C LYS A 349 14.49 -6.74 -0.78
N PHE A 350 15.31 -6.04 -1.56
CA PHE A 350 16.61 -5.57 -1.10
C PHE A 350 16.51 -4.49 -0.02
N ASN A 351 15.60 -3.53 -0.19
CA ASN A 351 15.38 -2.48 0.79
C ASN A 351 14.85 -3.01 2.13
N LEU A 352 14.14 -4.12 2.13
CA LEU A 352 13.71 -4.85 3.33
C LEU A 352 14.82 -5.73 3.94
N GLY A 353 16.01 -5.79 3.34
CA GLY A 353 17.11 -6.64 3.82
C GLY A 353 16.82 -8.15 3.74
N LEU A 354 15.83 -8.57 2.93
CA LEU A 354 15.40 -9.97 2.88
C LEU A 354 16.43 -10.92 2.30
N PHE A 355 17.35 -10.43 1.45
CA PHE A 355 18.44 -11.25 0.90
C PHE A 355 19.50 -11.59 1.95
N GLU A 356 19.70 -10.69 2.90
CA GLU A 356 20.64 -10.86 4.02
C GLU A 356 19.97 -11.60 5.19
N ASN A 357 18.69 -11.30 5.46
CA ASN A 357 17.95 -11.82 6.62
C ASN A 357 16.55 -12.31 6.21
N PRO A 358 16.44 -13.42 5.45
CA PRO A 358 15.15 -13.90 4.96
C PRO A 358 14.28 -14.54 6.05
N ILE A 359 14.88 -14.95 7.17
CA ILE A 359 14.22 -15.68 8.27
C ILE A 359 14.30 -14.84 9.54
N VAL A 360 13.16 -14.56 10.11
CA VAL A 360 13.02 -13.77 11.34
C VAL A 360 13.45 -14.58 12.56
N ASN A 361 14.18 -13.94 13.48
CA ASN A 361 14.43 -14.44 14.81
C ASN A 361 13.44 -13.79 15.79
N ALA A 362 12.40 -14.52 16.21
CA ALA A 362 11.34 -14.00 17.09
C ALA A 362 11.85 -13.57 18.48
N ASP A 363 12.97 -14.11 18.96
CA ASP A 363 13.52 -13.79 20.29
C ASP A 363 14.01 -12.34 20.43
N GLN A 364 14.21 -11.64 19.33
CA GLN A 364 14.63 -10.24 19.34
C GLN A 364 13.49 -9.23 19.48
N PHE A 365 12.24 -9.69 19.45
CA PHE A 365 11.06 -8.82 19.53
C PHE A 365 10.47 -8.80 20.95
N PRO A 366 9.84 -7.68 21.33
CA PRO A 366 9.02 -7.64 22.53
C PRO A 366 7.89 -8.68 22.46
N LYS A 367 7.44 -9.15 23.63
CA LYS A 367 6.24 -9.99 23.69
C LYS A 367 5.04 -9.22 23.13
N MET A 368 4.29 -9.84 22.22
CA MET A 368 3.03 -9.29 21.71
C MET A 368 2.04 -9.05 22.85
N VAL A 369 1.16 -8.07 22.68
CA VAL A 369 0.08 -7.73 23.66
C VAL A 369 0.65 -7.49 25.06
N ASN A 370 1.80 -6.83 25.15
CA ASN A 370 2.41 -6.47 26.44
C ASN A 370 1.71 -5.25 27.09
N GLU A 371 1.95 -5.03 28.38
CA GLU A 371 1.31 -3.94 29.13
C GLU A 371 1.51 -2.54 28.53
N ASP A 372 2.66 -2.26 27.94
CA ASP A 372 2.93 -0.93 27.39
C ASP A 372 2.19 -0.73 26.06
N TYR A 373 2.06 -1.77 25.25
CA TYR A 373 1.24 -1.76 24.03
C TYR A 373 -0.24 -1.56 24.36
N LEU A 374 -0.76 -2.27 25.39
CA LEU A 374 -2.14 -2.11 25.86
C LEU A 374 -2.39 -0.71 26.44
N LYS A 375 -1.44 -0.13 27.20
CA LYS A 375 -1.54 1.25 27.69
C LYS A 375 -1.60 2.24 26.53
N MET A 376 -0.82 2.01 25.48
CA MET A 376 -0.81 2.86 24.29
C MET A 376 -2.14 2.77 23.53
N ALA A 377 -2.66 1.55 23.29
CA ALA A 377 -3.95 1.34 22.64
C ALA A 377 -5.08 2.01 23.43
N LYS A 378 -5.10 1.84 24.76
CA LYS A 378 -6.06 2.53 25.65
C LYS A 378 -5.96 4.05 25.57
N LYS A 379 -4.73 4.61 25.60
CA LYS A 379 -4.50 6.06 25.46
C LYS A 379 -5.06 6.57 24.14
N THR A 380 -4.82 5.84 23.06
CA THR A 380 -5.31 6.18 21.72
C THR A 380 -6.83 6.13 21.67
N ALA A 381 -7.44 5.07 22.22
CA ALA A 381 -8.90 4.94 22.31
C ALA A 381 -9.56 6.07 23.11
N ILE A 382 -8.97 6.48 24.23
CA ILE A 382 -9.47 7.63 25.00
C ILE A 382 -9.40 8.92 24.19
N GLN A 383 -8.33 9.15 23.42
CA GLN A 383 -8.17 10.35 22.60
C GLN A 383 -9.07 10.36 21.38
N SER A 384 -9.55 9.20 20.91
CA SER A 384 -10.47 9.12 19.77
C SER A 384 -11.91 9.50 20.09
N VAL A 385 -12.25 9.63 21.39
CA VAL A 385 -13.62 9.94 21.82
C VAL A 385 -13.94 11.42 21.57
N VAL A 386 -14.99 11.67 20.80
CA VAL A 386 -15.46 13.02 20.46
C VAL A 386 -16.76 13.32 21.19
N MET A 387 -16.74 14.37 22.04
CA MET A 387 -17.94 14.82 22.75
C MET A 387 -18.77 15.75 21.87
N LEU A 388 -19.81 15.22 21.23
CA LEU A 388 -20.68 15.99 20.32
C LEU A 388 -21.66 16.92 21.08
N LYS A 389 -22.08 16.53 22.28
CA LYS A 389 -23.06 17.29 23.07
C LYS A 389 -22.89 17.00 24.56
N ASN A 390 -22.91 18.04 25.38
CA ASN A 390 -22.94 17.94 26.85
C ASN A 390 -24.06 18.83 27.40
N GLY A 391 -25.32 18.42 27.16
CA GLY A 391 -26.50 19.14 27.63
C GLY A 391 -26.62 19.07 29.16
N LYS A 392 -26.95 20.20 29.80
CA LYS A 392 -27.10 20.32 31.24
C LYS A 392 -25.83 19.95 32.06
N ASN A 393 -24.65 20.04 31.44
CA ASN A 393 -23.37 19.71 32.10
C ASN A 393 -23.37 18.31 32.75
N SER A 394 -23.93 17.30 32.05
CA SER A 394 -23.99 15.91 32.53
C SER A 394 -22.60 15.27 32.69
N LEU A 395 -21.62 15.74 31.90
CA LEU A 395 -20.23 15.31 31.98
C LEU A 395 -19.33 16.44 32.51
N PRO A 396 -18.28 16.11 33.30
CA PRO A 396 -17.89 14.78 33.74
C PRO A 396 -18.88 14.22 34.77
N LEU A 397 -19.03 12.88 34.77
CA LEU A 397 -19.88 12.19 35.74
C LEU A 397 -19.37 12.45 37.19
N SER A 398 -20.31 12.58 38.15
CA SER A 398 -19.94 12.68 39.54
C SER A 398 -19.19 11.43 40.01
N LYS A 399 -18.08 11.62 40.75
CA LYS A 399 -17.34 10.50 41.37
C LYS A 399 -18.16 9.75 42.45
N ASN A 400 -19.30 10.30 42.87
CA ASN A 400 -20.19 9.71 43.87
C ASN A 400 -21.27 8.81 43.26
N ILE A 401 -21.32 8.62 41.93
CA ILE A 401 -22.23 7.69 41.27
C ILE A 401 -21.86 6.27 41.72
N LYS A 402 -22.85 5.55 42.26
CA LYS A 402 -22.66 4.17 42.72
C LYS A 402 -22.97 3.12 41.68
N ASN A 403 -23.87 3.42 40.76
CA ASN A 403 -24.32 2.48 39.72
C ASN A 403 -24.37 3.17 38.39
N ILE A 404 -23.84 2.49 37.36
CA ILE A 404 -23.94 2.90 35.97
C ILE A 404 -24.52 1.69 35.19
N ALA A 405 -25.59 1.92 34.42
CA ALA A 405 -26.11 0.92 33.51
C ALA A 405 -25.49 1.13 32.13
N VAL A 406 -24.82 0.11 31.60
CA VAL A 406 -24.35 0.03 30.23
C VAL A 406 -25.37 -0.79 29.46
N ILE A 407 -26.02 -0.21 28.44
CA ILE A 407 -27.16 -0.81 27.76
C ILE A 407 -26.92 -0.77 26.24
N GLY A 408 -27.16 -1.90 25.59
CA GLY A 408 -27.10 -2.04 24.13
C GLY A 408 -26.78 -3.48 23.73
N PRO A 409 -27.06 -3.86 22.47
CA PRO A 409 -26.80 -5.23 22.00
C PRO A 409 -25.32 -5.62 22.04
N LEU A 410 -24.42 -4.65 21.93
CA LEU A 410 -22.96 -4.84 21.92
C LEU A 410 -22.26 -4.39 23.21
N SER A 411 -23.04 -4.13 24.28
CA SER A 411 -22.50 -3.58 25.54
C SER A 411 -21.56 -4.51 26.31
N ASP A 412 -21.58 -5.79 25.98
CA ASP A 412 -20.73 -6.86 26.57
C ASP A 412 -20.24 -7.83 25.47
N ASP A 413 -19.88 -7.28 24.32
CA ASP A 413 -19.35 -8.04 23.21
C ASP A 413 -17.88 -7.68 22.94
N PRO A 414 -16.92 -8.50 23.38
CA PRO A 414 -15.50 -8.20 23.22
C PRO A 414 -15.02 -8.28 21.76
N PHE A 415 -15.71 -9.05 20.89
CA PHE A 415 -15.31 -9.22 19.50
C PHE A 415 -15.65 -7.99 18.67
N GLU A 416 -16.87 -7.46 18.79
CA GLU A 416 -17.31 -6.29 18.01
C GLU A 416 -16.50 -5.02 18.35
N GLN A 417 -15.88 -4.97 19.53
CA GLN A 417 -15.01 -3.86 19.91
C GLN A 417 -13.66 -3.85 19.19
N LEU A 418 -13.26 -4.97 18.58
CA LEU A 418 -12.01 -5.04 17.82
C LEU A 418 -12.09 -4.29 16.49
N GLY A 419 -13.28 -4.15 15.91
CA GLY A 419 -13.48 -3.48 14.61
C GLY A 419 -13.16 -4.39 13.43
N THR A 420 -12.95 -3.77 12.27
CA THR A 420 -12.67 -4.48 11.01
C THR A 420 -11.19 -4.89 10.89
N TRP A 421 -10.89 -5.87 10.02
CA TRP A 421 -9.51 -6.32 9.71
C TRP A 421 -8.75 -6.91 10.92
N THR A 422 -9.44 -7.67 11.76
CA THR A 422 -8.87 -8.28 12.98
C THR A 422 -8.96 -9.80 12.97
N PHE A 423 -8.68 -10.43 11.83
CA PHE A 423 -8.81 -11.87 11.61
C PHE A 423 -7.84 -12.74 12.44
N ASP A 424 -6.75 -12.12 12.91
CA ASP A 424 -5.68 -12.84 13.63
C ASP A 424 -5.88 -12.83 15.14
N GLN A 425 -6.99 -12.25 15.60
CA GLN A 425 -7.31 -12.23 17.02
C GLN A 425 -7.89 -13.58 17.47
N ASN A 426 -7.29 -14.14 18.50
CA ASN A 426 -7.92 -15.20 19.25
C ASN A 426 -8.81 -14.55 20.31
N ILE A 427 -10.13 -14.79 20.28
CA ILE A 427 -11.09 -14.15 21.18
C ILE A 427 -10.74 -14.41 22.65
N GLU A 428 -10.14 -15.57 22.96
CA GLU A 428 -9.68 -15.92 24.30
C GLU A 428 -8.48 -15.09 24.75
N ASP A 429 -7.66 -14.59 23.81
CA ASP A 429 -6.47 -13.77 24.09
C ASP A 429 -6.74 -12.28 23.87
N SER A 430 -7.89 -11.90 23.30
CA SER A 430 -8.22 -10.50 23.03
C SER A 430 -8.53 -9.77 24.34
N GLN A 431 -7.54 -9.08 24.86
CA GLN A 431 -7.77 -8.09 25.89
C GLN A 431 -8.07 -6.75 25.21
N THR A 432 -9.36 -6.44 25.08
CA THR A 432 -9.77 -5.07 24.79
C THR A 432 -9.41 -4.18 25.98
N PRO A 433 -8.85 -2.98 25.74
CA PRO A 433 -8.46 -2.07 26.79
C PRO A 433 -9.61 -1.61 27.66
#